data_30e9118b3fa48a4dacfd49ca056497e2
#
_entry.id   30e9118b3fa48a4dacfd49ca056497e2
#
_cell.length_a   1.000
_cell.length_b   1.000
_cell.length_c   1.000
_cell.angle_alpha   90.00
_cell.angle_beta   90.00
_cell.angle_gamma   90.00
#
_symmetry.space_group_name_H-M   'P 1'
#
loop_
_entity.id
_entity.type
_entity.pdbx_description
1 polymer ?
#
loop_
_entity_poly.entity_id
_entity_poly.type
_entity_poly.pdbx_seq_one_letter_code
_entity_poly.pdbx_strand_id
1 'polypeptide(L)'
;ALQPVNPATATAIEDDIVPIPADDLKVIQSIFGIDTFFVTETIPYEEGVILRGNLRGEAEATLARLSEQLQAKVGVSETNPAQPRYRLFLVEGQDGKPVVIVLPSSRDPQPSTLFQKGMAVLLLLATIAATLETGGLMLGFDFFTAPNRLAEVLPLAAGLLSVLAVHEVGHWVMAKRYQIRLSLPFFIPTWQIGSFGAITRFESVLPNRSTLFDIAIAGPAAGGILSLVMLLSGLLLSHKGSLFQVPTEFFQGSILVGTLTRVVLQESLQEPIVDVHPLVILGWLGLVITALNLLPA
;
A
#
# COMPACT_ATOMS: atom_id res chain seq x y z
N ALA A 1 -36.62 15.89 -10.87
CA ALA A 1 -37.26 14.73 -11.49
C ALA A 1 -36.12 13.76 -11.89
N LEU A 2 -35.94 12.69 -11.11
CA LEU A 2 -35.03 11.61 -11.43
C LEU A 2 -35.68 10.73 -12.47
N GLN A 3 -35.02 10.53 -13.62
CA GLN A 3 -35.48 9.62 -14.66
C GLN A 3 -35.37 8.16 -14.14
N PRO A 4 -36.36 7.29 -14.45
CA PRO A 4 -36.29 5.89 -14.09
C PRO A 4 -35.16 5.18 -14.87
N VAL A 5 -34.30 4.46 -14.19
CA VAL A 5 -33.26 3.61 -14.77
C VAL A 5 -33.94 2.50 -15.56
N ASN A 6 -33.59 2.38 -16.82
CA ASN A 6 -34.12 1.38 -17.75
C ASN A 6 -33.66 -0.04 -17.32
N PRO A 7 -34.55 -1.00 -17.04
CA PRO A 7 -34.19 -2.34 -16.60
C PRO A 7 -33.48 -3.18 -17.67
N ALA A 8 -33.31 -2.69 -18.91
CA ALA A 8 -32.63 -3.41 -19.99
C ALA A 8 -31.08 -3.29 -19.95
N THR A 9 -30.51 -2.49 -19.06
CA THR A 9 -29.05 -2.34 -18.91
C THR A 9 -28.45 -3.16 -17.74
N ALA A 10 -29.28 -3.94 -17.05
CA ALA A 10 -28.84 -4.81 -15.95
C ALA A 10 -28.45 -6.25 -16.37
N THR A 11 -28.43 -6.54 -17.69
CA THR A 11 -28.19 -7.88 -18.23
C THR A 11 -26.87 -8.04 -18.99
N ALA A 12 -25.83 -7.37 -18.58
CA ALA A 12 -24.53 -7.52 -19.25
C ALA A 12 -23.36 -7.47 -18.27
N ILE A 13 -23.37 -8.28 -17.22
CA ILE A 13 -22.20 -8.86 -16.53
C ILE A 13 -22.72 -10.12 -15.78
N GLU A 14 -23.26 -11.08 -16.48
CA GLU A 14 -23.15 -12.48 -16.11
C GLU A 14 -21.79 -12.93 -16.66
N ASP A 15 -20.70 -12.57 -15.98
CA ASP A 15 -19.47 -13.32 -16.06
C ASP A 15 -19.83 -14.78 -15.72
N ASP A 16 -19.42 -15.73 -16.55
CA ASP A 16 -19.65 -17.16 -16.39
C ASP A 16 -19.22 -17.59 -14.96
N ILE A 17 -20.14 -17.49 -14.01
CA ILE A 17 -19.96 -17.98 -12.65
C ILE A 17 -19.89 -19.50 -12.78
N VAL A 18 -18.68 -20.06 -12.79
CA VAL A 18 -18.49 -21.51 -12.76
C VAL A 18 -18.60 -21.93 -11.30
N PRO A 19 -19.75 -22.45 -10.86
CA PRO A 19 -19.91 -22.85 -9.47
C PRO A 19 -18.93 -23.98 -9.15
N ILE A 20 -18.55 -24.10 -7.86
CA ILE A 20 -17.75 -25.25 -7.39
C ILE A 20 -18.40 -26.56 -7.89
N PRO A 21 -17.65 -27.48 -8.50
CA PRO A 21 -18.18 -28.77 -8.91
C PRO A 21 -18.92 -29.46 -7.76
N ALA A 22 -20.08 -30.08 -8.05
CA ALA A 22 -20.93 -30.66 -7.01
C ALA A 22 -20.21 -31.70 -6.14
N ASP A 23 -19.26 -32.42 -6.71
CA ASP A 23 -18.48 -33.43 -5.98
C ASP A 23 -17.45 -32.75 -5.04
N ASP A 24 -16.79 -31.68 -5.48
CA ASP A 24 -15.91 -30.88 -4.62
C ASP A 24 -16.70 -30.22 -3.48
N LEU A 25 -17.90 -29.70 -3.78
CA LEU A 25 -18.75 -29.10 -2.75
C LEU A 25 -19.14 -30.11 -1.66
N LYS A 26 -19.46 -31.36 -2.02
CA LYS A 26 -19.73 -32.43 -1.04
C LYS A 26 -18.49 -32.71 -0.17
N VAL A 27 -17.31 -32.75 -0.78
CA VAL A 27 -16.06 -32.97 -0.05
C VAL A 27 -15.78 -31.80 0.88
N ILE A 28 -15.94 -30.57 0.40
CA ILE A 28 -15.80 -29.35 1.21
C ILE A 28 -16.75 -29.38 2.40
N GLN A 29 -18.03 -29.67 2.19
CA GLN A 29 -19.00 -29.77 3.28
C GLN A 29 -18.64 -30.86 4.29
N SER A 30 -18.03 -31.96 3.86
CA SER A 30 -17.68 -33.09 4.71
C SER A 30 -16.56 -32.86 5.72
N ILE A 31 -15.82 -31.73 5.61
CA ILE A 31 -14.77 -31.38 6.59
C ILE A 31 -15.33 -30.65 7.81
N PHE A 32 -16.54 -30.11 7.70
CA PHE A 32 -17.19 -29.37 8.77
C PHE A 32 -17.92 -30.29 9.73
N GLY A 33 -17.72 -30.10 11.02
CA GLY A 33 -18.31 -30.92 12.08
C GLY A 33 -18.79 -30.10 13.25
N ILE A 34 -19.55 -30.73 14.15
CA ILE A 34 -20.13 -30.11 15.34
C ILE A 34 -19.03 -29.57 16.29
N ASP A 35 -17.86 -30.17 16.26
CA ASP A 35 -16.70 -29.89 17.13
C ASP A 35 -15.76 -28.81 16.57
N THR A 36 -15.91 -28.41 15.32
CA THR A 36 -15.08 -27.38 14.67
C THR A 36 -15.90 -26.17 14.23
N PHE A 37 -16.70 -26.35 13.20
CA PHE A 37 -17.60 -25.33 12.66
C PHE A 37 -18.90 -25.99 12.21
N PHE A 38 -19.99 -25.69 12.90
CA PHE A 38 -21.31 -26.23 12.55
C PHE A 38 -21.97 -25.37 11.48
N VAL A 39 -22.02 -25.85 10.25
CA VAL A 39 -22.65 -25.16 9.11
C VAL A 39 -24.16 -25.16 9.26
N THR A 40 -24.77 -23.98 9.20
CA THR A 40 -26.24 -23.80 9.23
C THR A 40 -26.79 -23.45 7.85
N GLU A 41 -25.99 -22.79 7.02
CA GLU A 41 -26.42 -22.34 5.69
C GLU A 41 -25.22 -22.38 4.72
N THR A 42 -25.48 -22.78 3.47
CA THR A 42 -24.49 -22.80 2.39
C THR A 42 -24.99 -21.89 1.27
N ILE A 43 -24.22 -20.85 0.95
CA ILE A 43 -24.56 -19.83 -0.04
C ILE A 43 -23.52 -19.87 -1.16
N PRO A 44 -23.91 -20.14 -2.42
CA PRO A 44 -23.01 -19.99 -3.55
C PRO A 44 -22.48 -18.54 -3.64
N TYR A 45 -21.21 -18.38 -3.93
CA TYR A 45 -20.58 -17.06 -4.03
C TYR A 45 -19.52 -17.09 -5.12
N GLU A 46 -19.76 -16.43 -6.24
CA GLU A 46 -18.89 -16.45 -7.42
C GLU A 46 -18.45 -17.89 -7.77
N GLU A 47 -17.14 -18.12 -7.87
CA GLU A 47 -16.56 -19.47 -8.07
C GLU A 47 -16.35 -20.24 -6.74
N GLY A 48 -16.83 -19.71 -5.63
CA GLY A 48 -16.65 -20.23 -4.29
C GLY A 48 -17.94 -20.54 -3.56
N VAL A 49 -17.85 -20.70 -2.24
CA VAL A 49 -18.99 -20.92 -1.36
C VAL A 49 -18.80 -20.21 -0.03
N ILE A 50 -19.87 -19.60 0.45
CA ILE A 50 -19.96 -19.03 1.79
C ILE A 50 -20.72 -20.00 2.68
N LEU A 51 -20.11 -20.39 3.78
CA LEU A 51 -20.68 -21.27 4.80
C LEU A 51 -20.94 -20.47 6.06
N ARG A 52 -22.20 -20.20 6.37
CA ARG A 52 -22.61 -19.60 7.64
C ARG A 52 -22.75 -20.66 8.68
N GLY A 53 -22.39 -20.35 9.91
CA GLY A 53 -22.48 -21.34 10.98
C GLY A 53 -21.98 -20.83 12.32
N ASN A 54 -21.75 -21.79 13.21
CA ASN A 54 -21.27 -21.53 14.56
C ASN A 54 -19.87 -22.10 14.74
N LEU A 55 -18.91 -21.24 15.03
CA LEU A 55 -17.55 -21.63 15.35
C LEU A 55 -17.52 -22.28 16.74
N ARG A 56 -16.78 -23.38 16.86
CA ARG A 56 -16.50 -24.07 18.11
C ARG A 56 -14.98 -24.03 18.37
N GLY A 57 -14.61 -23.48 19.51
CA GLY A 57 -13.20 -23.31 19.89
C GLY A 57 -12.56 -22.03 19.34
N GLU A 58 -11.24 -21.99 19.35
CA GLU A 58 -10.46 -20.85 18.91
C GLU A 58 -10.43 -20.75 17.38
N ALA A 59 -10.58 -19.53 16.86
CA ALA A 59 -10.71 -19.28 15.42
C ALA A 59 -9.49 -19.73 14.62
N GLU A 60 -8.30 -19.42 15.10
CA GLU A 60 -7.04 -19.72 14.42
C GLU A 60 -6.76 -21.22 14.37
N ALA A 61 -6.93 -21.92 15.49
CA ALA A 61 -6.77 -23.37 15.58
C ALA A 61 -7.80 -24.11 14.72
N THR A 62 -9.05 -23.65 14.71
CA THR A 62 -10.12 -24.23 13.89
C THR A 62 -9.84 -24.04 12.41
N LEU A 63 -9.41 -22.83 11.99
CA LEU A 63 -9.06 -22.55 10.59
C LEU A 63 -7.89 -23.42 10.12
N ALA A 64 -6.83 -23.55 10.94
CA ALA A 64 -5.68 -24.38 10.62
C ALA A 64 -6.10 -25.84 10.40
N ARG A 65 -6.90 -26.42 11.33
CA ARG A 65 -7.41 -27.80 11.25
C ARG A 65 -8.29 -28.03 10.02
N LEU A 66 -9.21 -27.10 9.75
CA LEU A 66 -10.10 -27.20 8.58
C LEU A 66 -9.32 -27.07 7.26
N SER A 67 -8.30 -26.19 7.22
CA SER A 67 -7.44 -26.01 6.04
C SER A 67 -6.61 -27.27 5.75
N GLU A 68 -6.06 -27.92 6.78
CA GLU A 68 -5.35 -29.20 6.64
C GLU A 68 -6.26 -30.31 6.14
N GLN A 69 -7.47 -30.42 6.72
CA GLN A 69 -8.46 -31.41 6.27
C GLN A 69 -8.92 -31.17 4.84
N LEU A 70 -9.11 -29.92 4.44
CA LEU A 70 -9.47 -29.55 3.07
C LEU A 70 -8.39 -29.99 2.09
N GLN A 71 -7.13 -29.63 2.38
CA GLN A 71 -6.00 -29.99 1.53
C GLN A 71 -5.82 -31.52 1.42
N ALA A 72 -6.00 -32.26 2.51
CA ALA A 72 -5.89 -33.70 2.52
C ALA A 72 -6.97 -34.39 1.66
N LYS A 73 -8.21 -33.83 1.62
CA LYS A 73 -9.35 -34.43 0.92
C LYS A 73 -9.49 -33.98 -0.55
N VAL A 74 -9.22 -32.71 -0.84
CA VAL A 74 -9.44 -32.13 -2.18
C VAL A 74 -8.14 -32.09 -2.99
N GLY A 75 -6.98 -32.14 -2.31
CA GLY A 75 -5.67 -32.16 -2.94
C GLY A 75 -5.16 -30.78 -3.38
N VAL A 76 -4.23 -30.82 -4.33
CA VAL A 76 -3.54 -29.63 -4.86
C VAL A 76 -4.18 -29.12 -6.14
N SER A 77 -3.87 -27.89 -6.50
CA SER A 77 -4.33 -27.25 -7.74
C SER A 77 -3.75 -27.95 -8.97
N GLU A 78 -4.57 -28.17 -9.99
CA GLU A 78 -4.16 -28.74 -11.27
C GLU A 78 -3.17 -27.82 -12.03
N THR A 79 -3.32 -26.52 -11.85
CA THR A 79 -2.46 -25.52 -12.52
C THR A 79 -1.17 -25.25 -11.77
N ASN A 80 -1.14 -25.46 -10.45
CA ASN A 80 0.05 -25.25 -9.61
C ASN A 80 0.09 -26.27 -8.45
N PRO A 81 0.83 -27.38 -8.59
CA PRO A 81 0.91 -28.41 -7.54
C PRO A 81 1.47 -27.95 -6.18
N ALA A 82 2.08 -26.75 -6.12
CA ALA A 82 2.56 -26.17 -4.87
C ALA A 82 1.46 -25.45 -4.08
N GLN A 83 0.24 -25.33 -4.64
CA GLN A 83 -0.89 -24.65 -4.01
C GLN A 83 -2.05 -25.64 -3.75
N PRO A 84 -2.81 -25.45 -2.65
CA PRO A 84 -4.03 -26.20 -2.43
C PRO A 84 -5.05 -25.86 -3.54
N ARG A 85 -5.97 -26.75 -3.85
CA ARG A 85 -7.00 -26.49 -4.88
C ARG A 85 -7.99 -25.43 -4.42
N TYR A 86 -8.35 -25.42 -3.12
CA TYR A 86 -9.21 -24.42 -2.49
C TYR A 86 -8.57 -23.86 -1.23
N ARG A 87 -8.93 -22.62 -0.88
CA ARG A 87 -8.55 -21.95 0.37
C ARG A 87 -9.76 -21.65 1.23
N LEU A 88 -9.55 -21.76 2.54
CA LEU A 88 -10.51 -21.37 3.57
C LEU A 88 -10.14 -20.00 4.15
N PHE A 89 -11.15 -19.16 4.28
CA PHE A 89 -11.06 -17.90 4.99
C PHE A 89 -12.14 -17.86 6.07
N LEU A 90 -11.74 -17.61 7.30
CA LEU A 90 -12.67 -17.39 8.41
C LEU A 90 -12.77 -15.88 8.64
N VAL A 91 -13.96 -15.33 8.43
CA VAL A 91 -14.23 -13.89 8.52
C VAL A 91 -15.43 -13.62 9.42
N GLU A 92 -15.53 -12.42 9.94
CA GLU A 92 -16.72 -11.95 10.63
C GLU A 92 -17.75 -11.53 9.60
N GLY A 93 -18.94 -12.13 9.65
CA GLY A 93 -20.07 -11.78 8.80
C GLY A 93 -20.77 -10.49 9.25
N GLN A 94 -21.77 -10.03 8.48
CA GLN A 94 -22.52 -8.81 8.72
C GLN A 94 -23.25 -8.80 10.10
N ASP A 95 -23.63 -9.99 10.58
CA ASP A 95 -24.32 -10.17 11.86
C ASP A 95 -23.36 -10.37 13.05
N GLY A 96 -22.05 -10.12 12.87
CA GLY A 96 -21.04 -10.40 13.89
C GLY A 96 -20.78 -11.90 14.11
N LYS A 97 -21.37 -12.79 13.29
CA LYS A 97 -21.18 -14.23 13.38
C LYS A 97 -20.03 -14.68 12.47
N PRO A 98 -19.27 -15.70 12.86
CA PRO A 98 -18.21 -16.22 12.02
C PRO A 98 -18.79 -16.88 10.75
N VAL A 99 -18.13 -16.61 9.64
CA VAL A 99 -18.47 -17.13 8.31
C VAL A 99 -17.21 -17.72 7.70
N VAL A 100 -17.32 -18.91 7.13
CA VAL A 100 -16.23 -19.51 6.37
C VAL A 100 -16.49 -19.29 4.88
N ILE A 101 -15.50 -18.74 4.19
CA ILE A 101 -15.50 -18.55 2.73
C ILE A 101 -14.49 -19.54 2.15
N VAL A 102 -14.91 -20.32 1.15
CA VAL A 102 -14.04 -21.23 0.41
C VAL A 102 -13.93 -20.72 -1.02
N LEU A 103 -12.71 -20.43 -1.44
CA LEU A 103 -12.41 -19.91 -2.79
C LEU A 103 -11.39 -20.83 -3.49
N PRO A 104 -11.46 -20.97 -4.82
CA PRO A 104 -10.45 -21.67 -5.58
C PRO A 104 -9.12 -20.87 -5.56
N SER A 105 -8.00 -21.58 -5.47
CA SER A 105 -6.66 -20.94 -5.45
C SER A 105 -6.28 -20.29 -6.77
N SER A 106 -7.05 -20.48 -7.85
CA SER A 106 -6.92 -19.73 -9.10
C SER A 106 -7.12 -18.22 -8.89
N ARG A 107 -7.85 -17.82 -7.85
CA ARG A 107 -8.08 -16.42 -7.43
C ARG A 107 -6.95 -15.86 -6.54
N ASP A 108 -5.97 -16.66 -6.18
CA ASP A 108 -4.83 -16.18 -5.38
C ASP A 108 -4.07 -15.10 -6.14
N PRO A 109 -3.52 -14.10 -5.43
CA PRO A 109 -2.70 -13.07 -6.06
C PRO A 109 -1.54 -13.69 -6.84
N GLN A 110 -1.45 -13.37 -8.14
CA GLN A 110 -0.44 -13.91 -9.03
C GLN A 110 0.83 -13.07 -9.01
N PRO A 111 2.01 -13.69 -9.19
CA PRO A 111 3.27 -12.97 -9.34
C PRO A 111 3.23 -12.01 -10.54
N SER A 112 3.91 -10.87 -10.42
CA SER A 112 3.99 -9.89 -11.50
C SER A 112 4.61 -10.48 -12.76
N THR A 113 3.97 -10.24 -13.91
CA THR A 113 4.47 -10.62 -15.23
C THR A 113 5.73 -9.83 -15.59
N LEU A 114 6.50 -10.30 -16.59
CA LEU A 114 7.66 -9.56 -17.09
C LEU A 114 7.29 -8.17 -17.61
N PHE A 115 6.12 -8.05 -18.25
CA PHE A 115 5.60 -6.75 -18.70
C PHE A 115 5.37 -5.80 -17.52
N GLN A 116 4.73 -6.26 -16.44
CA GLN A 116 4.49 -5.47 -15.24
C GLN A 116 5.80 -5.05 -14.55
N LYS A 117 6.80 -5.95 -14.50
CA LYS A 117 8.13 -5.62 -13.98
C LYS A 117 8.83 -4.57 -14.84
N GLY A 118 8.74 -4.70 -16.16
CA GLY A 118 9.25 -3.68 -17.09
C GLY A 118 8.58 -2.32 -16.92
N MET A 119 7.26 -2.31 -16.72
CA MET A 119 6.50 -1.08 -16.43
C MET A 119 6.93 -0.45 -15.09
N ALA A 120 7.13 -1.24 -14.04
CA ALA A 120 7.60 -0.73 -12.75
C ALA A 120 8.99 -0.06 -12.88
N VAL A 121 9.90 -0.65 -13.65
CA VAL A 121 11.22 -0.05 -13.93
C VAL A 121 11.08 1.24 -14.75
N LEU A 122 10.21 1.27 -15.76
CA LEU A 122 9.95 2.48 -16.55
C LEU A 122 9.42 3.62 -15.67
N LEU A 123 8.47 3.33 -14.79
CA LEU A 123 7.92 4.30 -13.84
C LEU A 123 8.96 4.78 -12.83
N LEU A 124 9.85 3.91 -12.37
CA LEU A 124 10.99 4.32 -11.53
C LEU A 124 11.90 5.31 -12.28
N LEU A 125 12.27 5.01 -13.53
CA LEU A 125 13.08 5.93 -14.34
C LEU A 125 12.38 7.26 -14.59
N ALA A 126 11.07 7.24 -14.87
CA ALA A 126 10.27 8.44 -15.01
C ALA A 126 10.22 9.25 -13.69
N THR A 127 10.13 8.57 -12.54
CA THR A 127 10.17 9.22 -11.21
C THR A 127 11.53 9.85 -10.93
N ILE A 128 12.62 9.18 -11.28
CA ILE A 128 13.98 9.78 -11.17
C ILE A 128 14.07 11.04 -12.05
N ALA A 129 13.59 10.98 -13.29
CA ALA A 129 13.57 12.14 -14.17
C ALA A 129 12.70 13.29 -13.60
N ALA A 130 11.52 12.98 -13.10
CA ALA A 130 10.62 13.95 -12.46
C ALA A 130 11.23 14.57 -11.19
N THR A 131 11.92 13.78 -10.36
CA THR A 131 12.60 14.32 -9.16
C THR A 131 13.80 15.19 -9.50
N LEU A 132 14.53 14.90 -10.57
CA LEU A 132 15.60 15.79 -11.06
C LEU A 132 15.02 17.11 -11.55
N GLU A 133 13.92 17.08 -12.28
CA GLU A 133 13.20 18.31 -12.70
C GLU A 133 12.68 19.08 -11.51
N THR A 134 12.03 18.42 -10.54
CA THR A 134 11.59 19.07 -9.30
C THR A 134 12.75 19.80 -8.61
N GLY A 135 13.91 19.14 -8.51
CA GLY A 135 15.11 19.77 -7.94
C GLY A 135 15.59 20.98 -8.74
N GLY A 136 15.53 20.93 -10.07
CA GLY A 136 15.84 22.06 -10.95
C GLY A 136 14.87 23.23 -10.74
N LEU A 137 13.56 22.95 -10.73
CA LEU A 137 12.53 23.95 -10.46
C LEU A 137 12.67 24.60 -9.08
N MET A 138 13.05 23.84 -8.06
CA MET A 138 13.38 24.38 -6.73
C MET A 138 14.57 25.36 -6.75
N LEU A 139 15.52 25.16 -7.67
CA LEU A 139 16.66 26.03 -7.88
C LEU A 139 16.40 27.12 -8.93
N GLY A 140 15.18 27.23 -9.44
CA GLY A 140 14.74 28.26 -10.36
C GLY A 140 15.13 28.06 -11.82
N PHE A 141 15.36 26.79 -12.24
CA PHE A 141 15.63 26.45 -13.63
C PHE A 141 15.02 25.11 -14.05
N ASP A 142 14.78 24.92 -15.34
CA ASP A 142 14.35 23.67 -15.95
C ASP A 142 15.57 22.76 -16.16
N PHE A 143 15.57 21.60 -15.48
CA PHE A 143 16.68 20.64 -15.55
C PHE A 143 16.85 20.05 -16.97
N PHE A 144 15.76 19.81 -17.69
CA PHE A 144 15.86 19.22 -19.03
C PHE A 144 16.44 20.17 -20.08
N THR A 145 16.34 21.47 -19.83
CA THR A 145 17.02 22.50 -20.67
C THR A 145 18.47 22.74 -20.27
N ALA A 146 18.85 22.41 -19.02
CA ALA A 146 20.19 22.61 -18.50
C ALA A 146 20.75 21.38 -17.76
N PRO A 147 20.87 20.20 -18.44
CA PRO A 147 21.29 18.95 -17.81
C PRO A 147 22.75 18.94 -17.32
N ASN A 148 23.56 19.88 -17.78
CA ASN A 148 24.94 20.09 -17.31
C ASN A 148 25.01 20.54 -15.84
N ARG A 149 23.89 21.04 -15.27
CA ARG A 149 23.77 21.44 -13.87
C ARG A 149 23.33 20.28 -12.94
N LEU A 150 23.49 19.03 -13.37
CA LEU A 150 23.11 17.84 -12.60
C LEU A 150 23.69 17.83 -11.19
N ALA A 151 24.93 18.29 -11.00
CA ALA A 151 25.60 18.31 -9.70
C ALA A 151 24.87 19.21 -8.67
N GLU A 152 24.19 20.25 -9.13
CA GLU A 152 23.42 21.17 -8.27
C GLU A 152 22.08 20.54 -7.85
N VAL A 153 21.43 19.82 -8.76
CA VAL A 153 20.12 19.21 -8.56
C VAL A 153 20.19 17.89 -7.78
N LEU A 154 21.28 17.14 -7.98
CA LEU A 154 21.45 15.78 -7.46
C LEU A 154 21.21 15.66 -5.94
N PRO A 155 21.70 16.54 -5.07
CA PRO A 155 21.43 16.45 -3.63
C PRO A 155 19.95 16.57 -3.28
N LEU A 156 19.19 17.43 -3.98
CA LEU A 156 17.76 17.62 -3.77
C LEU A 156 16.98 16.40 -4.26
N ALA A 157 17.26 15.94 -5.48
CA ALA A 157 16.64 14.76 -6.05
C ALA A 157 16.96 13.50 -5.20
N ALA A 158 18.20 13.33 -4.76
CA ALA A 158 18.61 12.24 -3.88
C ALA A 158 17.87 12.27 -2.54
N GLY A 159 17.64 13.46 -1.97
CA GLY A 159 16.85 13.64 -0.76
C GLY A 159 15.43 13.14 -0.93
N LEU A 160 14.71 13.56 -1.98
CA LEU A 160 13.35 13.10 -2.29
C LEU A 160 13.31 11.59 -2.58
N LEU A 161 14.22 11.09 -3.41
CA LEU A 161 14.31 9.66 -3.73
C LEU A 161 14.64 8.81 -2.50
N SER A 162 15.44 9.32 -1.55
CA SER A 162 15.73 8.61 -0.31
C SER A 162 14.49 8.40 0.56
N VAL A 163 13.59 9.39 0.64
CA VAL A 163 12.32 9.25 1.35
C VAL A 163 11.46 8.16 0.71
N LEU A 164 11.32 8.19 -0.63
CA LEU A 164 10.58 7.16 -1.37
C LEU A 164 11.20 5.77 -1.19
N ALA A 165 12.53 5.66 -1.30
CA ALA A 165 13.24 4.39 -1.14
C ALA A 165 13.07 3.82 0.27
N VAL A 166 13.21 4.63 1.31
CA VAL A 166 13.04 4.20 2.72
C VAL A 166 11.59 3.79 2.98
N HIS A 167 10.62 4.48 2.40
CA HIS A 167 9.21 4.12 2.45
C HIS A 167 8.99 2.70 1.88
N GLU A 168 9.44 2.42 0.66
CA GLU A 168 9.29 1.11 0.02
C GLU A 168 10.06 0.01 0.76
N VAL A 169 11.26 0.33 1.26
CA VAL A 169 12.03 -0.60 2.11
C VAL A 169 11.27 -0.94 3.39
N GLY A 170 10.54 0.00 3.99
CA GLY A 170 9.68 -0.26 5.15
C GLY A 170 8.64 -1.35 4.86
N HIS A 171 7.89 -1.22 3.77
CA HIS A 171 6.94 -2.24 3.31
C HIS A 171 7.63 -3.58 3.07
N TRP A 172 8.74 -3.58 2.33
CA TRP A 172 9.47 -4.80 1.99
C TRP A 172 10.03 -5.54 3.20
N VAL A 173 10.61 -4.83 4.17
CA VAL A 173 11.17 -5.43 5.40
C VAL A 173 10.06 -6.11 6.21
N MET A 174 8.92 -5.43 6.38
CA MET A 174 7.80 -6.00 7.12
C MET A 174 7.17 -7.18 6.39
N ALA A 175 6.97 -7.07 5.08
CA ALA A 175 6.46 -8.17 4.26
C ALA A 175 7.39 -9.40 4.31
N LYS A 176 8.71 -9.18 4.24
CA LYS A 176 9.70 -10.27 4.37
C LYS A 176 9.63 -10.94 5.74
N ARG A 177 9.40 -10.18 6.82
CA ARG A 177 9.23 -10.73 8.18
C ARG A 177 8.03 -11.68 8.26
N TYR A 178 6.94 -11.36 7.56
CA TYR A 178 5.73 -12.18 7.48
C TYR A 178 5.75 -13.19 6.34
N GLN A 179 6.86 -13.30 5.60
CA GLN A 179 7.00 -14.18 4.42
C GLN A 179 5.97 -13.88 3.32
N ILE A 180 5.50 -12.64 3.24
CA ILE A 180 4.58 -12.15 2.23
C ILE A 180 5.38 -11.61 1.04
N ARG A 181 4.94 -11.97 -0.18
CA ARG A 181 5.56 -11.46 -1.41
C ARG A 181 4.86 -10.18 -1.84
N LEU A 182 5.67 -9.18 -2.16
CA LEU A 182 5.23 -7.92 -2.74
C LEU A 182 5.74 -7.81 -4.18
N SER A 183 4.98 -7.11 -5.02
CA SER A 183 5.43 -6.70 -6.36
C SER A 183 6.54 -5.64 -6.24
N LEU A 184 7.20 -5.36 -7.37
CA LEU A 184 7.97 -4.12 -7.48
C LEU A 184 7.04 -2.92 -7.32
N PRO A 185 7.50 -1.82 -6.70
CA PRO A 185 6.72 -0.61 -6.56
C PRO A 185 6.47 0.06 -7.92
N PHE A 186 5.21 0.41 -8.17
CA PHE A 186 4.79 1.20 -9.33
C PHE A 186 4.73 2.66 -8.90
N PHE A 187 5.84 3.37 -9.09
CA PHE A 187 5.93 4.78 -8.74
C PHE A 187 5.00 5.64 -9.59
N ILE A 188 4.46 6.70 -8.98
CA ILE A 188 3.58 7.66 -9.65
C ILE A 188 4.37 8.97 -9.82
N PRO A 189 5.06 9.17 -10.96
CA PRO A 189 5.83 10.37 -11.20
C PRO A 189 4.91 11.59 -11.33
N THR A 190 5.33 12.72 -10.77
CA THR A 190 4.65 13.99 -10.90
C THR A 190 5.66 15.12 -11.12
N TRP A 191 5.24 16.11 -11.90
CA TRP A 191 6.11 17.19 -12.32
C TRP A 191 6.45 18.19 -11.19
N GLN A 192 5.54 18.37 -10.23
CA GLN A 192 5.65 19.41 -9.21
C GLN A 192 6.47 18.99 -7.98
N ILE A 193 6.35 17.73 -7.57
CA ILE A 193 6.92 17.20 -6.33
C ILE A 193 7.76 15.95 -6.54
N GLY A 194 7.98 15.57 -7.81
CA GLY A 194 8.75 14.38 -8.21
C GLY A 194 7.95 13.10 -8.19
N SER A 195 7.20 12.79 -7.14
CA SER A 195 6.36 11.60 -7.06
C SER A 195 5.25 11.78 -6.04
N PHE A 196 4.08 11.15 -6.27
CA PHE A 196 3.05 10.96 -5.25
C PHE A 196 3.26 9.72 -4.39
N GLY A 197 4.34 8.96 -4.60
CA GLY A 197 4.60 7.69 -3.94
C GLY A 197 4.57 6.52 -4.91
N ALA A 198 4.26 5.33 -4.42
CA ALA A 198 4.17 4.14 -5.24
C ALA A 198 3.01 3.23 -4.82
N ILE A 199 2.53 2.43 -5.76
CA ILE A 199 1.56 1.36 -5.51
C ILE A 199 2.31 0.03 -5.52
N THR A 200 2.30 -0.66 -4.38
CA THR A 200 2.90 -1.98 -4.23
C THR A 200 1.80 -3.00 -3.97
N ARG A 201 1.73 -4.07 -4.78
CA ARG A 201 0.70 -5.10 -4.70
C ARG A 201 1.18 -6.29 -3.89
N PHE A 202 0.26 -6.95 -3.18
CA PHE A 202 0.51 -8.25 -2.60
C PHE A 202 0.50 -9.33 -3.69
N GLU A 203 1.52 -10.18 -3.71
CA GLU A 203 1.65 -11.33 -4.62
C GLU A 203 1.47 -12.66 -3.87
N SER A 204 0.91 -12.60 -2.68
CA SER A 204 0.52 -13.76 -1.89
C SER A 204 -0.67 -13.42 -1.00
N VAL A 205 -1.41 -14.45 -0.59
CA VAL A 205 -2.55 -14.32 0.31
C VAL A 205 -2.06 -13.88 1.69
N LEU A 206 -2.76 -12.93 2.29
CA LEU A 206 -2.48 -12.44 3.64
C LEU A 206 -3.14 -13.35 4.68
N PRO A 207 -2.44 -13.72 5.77
CA PRO A 207 -2.97 -14.60 6.79
C PRO A 207 -4.07 -13.93 7.64
N ASN A 208 -3.95 -12.65 7.92
CA ASN A 208 -4.89 -11.90 8.75
C ASN A 208 -4.78 -10.38 8.53
N ARG A 209 -5.73 -9.64 9.13
CA ARG A 209 -5.81 -8.17 9.03
C ARG A 209 -4.65 -7.47 9.74
N SER A 210 -4.12 -8.04 10.83
CA SER A 210 -2.97 -7.46 11.55
C SER A 210 -1.72 -7.46 10.67
N THR A 211 -1.46 -8.54 9.95
CA THR A 211 -0.36 -8.62 8.98
C THR A 211 -0.52 -7.57 7.86
N LEU A 212 -1.75 -7.39 7.36
CA LEU A 212 -2.04 -6.33 6.39
C LEU A 212 -1.69 -4.95 6.96
N PHE A 213 -2.18 -4.66 8.17
CA PHE A 213 -1.95 -3.37 8.83
C PHE A 213 -0.46 -3.12 9.07
N ASP A 214 0.27 -4.11 9.62
CA ASP A 214 1.69 -3.98 9.92
C ASP A 214 2.52 -3.69 8.67
N ILE A 215 2.22 -4.38 7.57
CA ILE A 215 2.89 -4.13 6.29
C ILE A 215 2.49 -2.75 5.74
N ALA A 216 1.20 -2.41 5.77
CA ALA A 216 0.71 -1.15 5.24
C ALA A 216 1.25 0.08 5.97
N ILE A 217 1.41 0.03 7.30
CA ILE A 217 1.92 1.16 8.09
C ILE A 217 3.45 1.28 8.04
N ALA A 218 4.17 0.18 7.77
CA ALA A 218 5.64 0.15 7.86
C ALA A 218 6.32 1.12 6.88
N GLY A 219 5.81 1.25 5.65
CA GLY A 219 6.32 2.21 4.67
C GLY A 219 6.14 3.64 5.12
N PRO A 220 4.90 4.10 5.36
CA PRO A 220 4.63 5.44 5.86
C PRO A 220 5.38 5.77 7.16
N ALA A 221 5.51 4.83 8.09
CA ALA A 221 6.26 5.04 9.32
C ALA A 221 7.75 5.27 9.03
N ALA A 222 8.37 4.45 8.20
CA ALA A 222 9.79 4.57 7.87
C ALA A 222 10.06 5.88 7.08
N GLY A 223 9.29 6.16 6.02
CA GLY A 223 9.42 7.39 5.23
C GLY A 223 9.11 8.64 6.03
N GLY A 224 8.09 8.59 6.89
CA GLY A 224 7.71 9.68 7.79
C GLY A 224 8.78 10.01 8.83
N ILE A 225 9.41 8.98 9.44
CA ILE A 225 10.52 9.18 10.38
C ILE A 225 11.70 9.85 9.67
N LEU A 226 12.09 9.36 8.48
CA LEU A 226 13.19 9.98 7.72
C LEU A 226 12.86 11.42 7.38
N SER A 227 11.64 11.69 6.90
CA SER A 227 11.17 13.04 6.56
C SER A 227 11.18 13.97 7.77
N LEU A 228 10.75 13.46 8.93
CA LEU A 228 10.80 14.23 10.18
C LEU A 228 12.24 14.54 10.62
N VAL A 229 13.14 13.57 10.49
CA VAL A 229 14.58 13.78 10.78
C VAL A 229 15.18 14.81 9.84
N MET A 230 14.84 14.76 8.52
CA MET A 230 15.27 15.78 7.55
C MET A 230 14.74 17.16 7.93
N LEU A 231 13.45 17.27 8.26
CA LEU A 231 12.83 18.53 8.67
C LEU A 231 13.51 19.11 9.89
N LEU A 232 13.68 18.33 10.96
CA LEU A 232 14.32 18.77 12.20
C LEU A 232 15.78 19.19 11.96
N SER A 233 16.55 18.35 11.26
CA SER A 233 17.94 18.65 10.92
C SER A 233 18.03 19.91 10.05
N GLY A 234 17.11 20.06 9.09
CA GLY A 234 17.03 21.24 8.25
C GLY A 234 16.74 22.52 9.04
N LEU A 235 15.79 22.48 9.98
CA LEU A 235 15.49 23.62 10.86
C LEU A 235 16.69 24.00 11.71
N LEU A 236 17.41 23.02 12.28
CA LEU A 236 18.61 23.29 13.10
C LEU A 236 19.78 23.84 12.29
N LEU A 237 19.89 23.48 11.01
CA LEU A 237 20.94 23.94 10.09
C LEU A 237 20.57 25.23 9.38
N SER A 238 19.35 25.74 9.55
CA SER A 238 18.89 26.99 8.92
C SER A 238 19.54 28.19 9.57
N HIS A 239 20.06 29.09 8.76
CA HIS A 239 20.69 30.33 9.16
C HIS A 239 20.49 31.41 8.09
N LYS A 240 20.75 32.67 8.42
CA LYS A 240 20.71 33.79 7.44
C LYS A 240 21.66 33.49 6.28
N GLY A 241 21.13 33.53 5.04
CA GLY A 241 21.86 33.15 3.83
C GLY A 241 21.73 31.67 3.45
N SER A 242 20.89 30.89 4.11
CA SER A 242 20.54 29.53 3.64
C SER A 242 19.90 29.59 2.25
N LEU A 243 19.99 28.45 1.51
CA LEU A 243 19.70 28.36 0.07
C LEU A 243 18.27 28.76 -0.31
N PHE A 244 17.28 28.42 0.50
CA PHE A 244 15.88 28.67 0.20
C PHE A 244 15.30 29.80 1.07
N GLN A 245 14.48 30.60 0.43
CA GLN A 245 13.72 31.70 1.09
C GLN A 245 12.24 31.33 1.06
N VAL A 246 11.62 31.19 2.23
CA VAL A 246 10.25 30.72 2.37
C VAL A 246 9.43 31.74 3.15
N PRO A 247 8.24 32.14 2.67
CA PRO A 247 7.33 32.96 3.43
C PRO A 247 6.98 32.31 4.77
N THR A 248 6.95 33.07 5.84
CA THR A 248 6.63 32.57 7.20
C THR A 248 5.25 31.91 7.25
N GLU A 249 4.31 32.35 6.41
CA GLU A 249 2.98 31.79 6.27
C GLU A 249 3.00 30.34 5.83
N PHE A 250 4.02 29.90 5.09
CA PHE A 250 4.19 28.50 4.67
C PHE A 250 4.16 27.51 5.85
N PHE A 251 4.77 27.92 6.99
CA PHE A 251 4.82 27.09 8.17
C PHE A 251 3.49 27.01 8.93
N GLN A 252 2.55 27.94 8.66
CA GLN A 252 1.24 27.96 9.31
C GLN A 252 0.27 26.93 8.75
N GLY A 253 0.55 26.38 7.58
CA GLY A 253 -0.29 25.37 6.92
C GLY A 253 -0.32 23.98 7.59
N SER A 254 0.60 23.72 8.55
CA SER A 254 0.69 22.45 9.28
C SER A 254 0.97 22.70 10.76
N ILE A 255 0.12 22.11 11.63
CA ILE A 255 0.31 22.20 13.09
C ILE A 255 1.68 21.64 13.49
N LEU A 256 2.06 20.49 12.96
CA LEU A 256 3.34 19.84 13.26
C LEU A 256 4.51 20.73 12.84
N VAL A 257 4.56 21.10 11.55
CA VAL A 257 5.66 21.89 10.99
C VAL A 257 5.71 23.28 11.64
N GLY A 258 4.57 23.95 11.80
CA GLY A 258 4.50 25.25 12.43
C GLY A 258 4.95 25.24 13.89
N THR A 259 4.60 24.21 14.65
CA THR A 259 5.05 24.09 16.05
C THR A 259 6.56 23.87 16.12
N LEU A 260 7.10 22.95 15.32
CA LEU A 260 8.54 22.66 15.27
C LEU A 260 9.34 23.90 14.85
N THR A 261 8.87 24.62 13.82
CA THR A 261 9.51 25.84 13.33
C THR A 261 9.51 26.91 14.40
N ARG A 262 8.41 27.09 15.12
CA ARG A 262 8.35 28.09 16.24
C ARG A 262 9.33 27.73 17.35
N VAL A 263 9.49 26.45 17.68
CA VAL A 263 10.41 26.03 18.74
C VAL A 263 11.87 26.23 18.34
N VAL A 264 12.22 25.99 17.05
CA VAL A 264 13.61 25.99 16.58
C VAL A 264 14.04 27.36 16.07
N LEU A 265 13.22 28.03 15.24
CA LEU A 265 13.61 29.29 14.56
C LEU A 265 13.20 30.57 15.32
N GLN A 266 12.39 30.44 16.36
CA GLN A 266 11.94 31.53 17.29
C GLN A 266 11.94 32.95 16.71
N GLU A 267 13.06 33.69 16.84
CA GLU A 267 13.20 35.08 16.41
C GLU A 267 13.13 35.26 14.88
N SER A 268 13.59 34.28 14.10
CA SER A 268 13.59 34.37 12.64
C SER A 268 12.18 34.42 12.05
N LEU A 269 11.18 33.92 12.77
CA LEU A 269 9.76 33.95 12.35
C LEU A 269 9.10 35.33 12.47
N GLN A 270 9.78 36.33 13.02
CA GLN A 270 9.29 37.72 13.04
C GLN A 270 9.49 38.43 11.68
N GLU A 271 10.34 37.86 10.81
CA GLU A 271 10.55 38.37 9.45
C GLU A 271 9.50 37.73 8.51
N PRO A 272 9.01 38.43 7.48
CA PRO A 272 8.03 37.91 6.54
C PRO A 272 8.56 36.75 5.68
N ILE A 273 9.88 36.65 5.50
CA ILE A 273 10.60 35.63 4.74
C ILE A 273 11.70 35.05 5.62
N VAL A 274 11.83 33.75 5.64
CA VAL A 274 12.85 33.06 6.44
C VAL A 274 13.75 32.24 5.52
N ASP A 275 15.05 32.38 5.74
CA ASP A 275 16.06 31.58 5.05
C ASP A 275 16.11 30.17 5.68
N VAL A 276 15.94 29.11 4.86
CA VAL A 276 15.90 27.75 5.34
C VAL A 276 16.87 26.84 4.60
N HIS A 277 17.39 25.85 5.32
CA HIS A 277 18.22 24.80 4.73
C HIS A 277 17.38 23.89 3.81
N PRO A 278 17.91 23.36 2.70
CA PRO A 278 17.19 22.49 1.76
C PRO A 278 16.45 21.31 2.43
N LEU A 279 17.01 20.75 3.48
CA LEU A 279 16.39 19.64 4.22
C LEU A 279 15.02 19.99 4.84
N VAL A 280 14.73 21.29 5.08
CA VAL A 280 13.39 21.71 5.56
C VAL A 280 12.35 21.42 4.50
N ILE A 281 12.61 21.82 3.27
CA ILE A 281 11.68 21.61 2.13
C ILE A 281 11.57 20.12 1.79
N LEU A 282 12.70 19.41 1.76
CA LEU A 282 12.72 17.97 1.48
C LEU A 282 11.96 17.19 2.56
N GLY A 283 12.18 17.49 3.83
CA GLY A 283 11.47 16.86 4.94
C GLY A 283 9.98 17.15 4.92
N TRP A 284 9.59 18.41 4.62
CA TRP A 284 8.19 18.79 4.47
C TRP A 284 7.52 18.04 3.31
N LEU A 285 8.13 18.04 2.11
CA LEU A 285 7.62 17.29 0.95
C LEU A 285 7.52 15.81 1.26
N GLY A 286 8.53 15.25 1.92
CA GLY A 286 8.50 13.83 2.33
C GLY A 286 7.35 13.51 3.29
N LEU A 287 7.02 14.40 4.24
CA LEU A 287 5.85 14.26 5.11
C LEU A 287 4.54 14.33 4.31
N VAL A 288 4.44 15.23 3.33
CA VAL A 288 3.26 15.34 2.45
C VAL A 288 3.08 14.06 1.63
N ILE A 289 4.14 13.57 0.98
CA ILE A 289 4.11 12.31 0.23
C ILE A 289 3.70 11.15 1.13
N THR A 290 4.28 11.08 2.33
CA THR A 290 3.93 10.02 3.31
C THR A 290 2.47 10.10 3.73
N ALA A 291 1.94 11.30 3.97
CA ALA A 291 0.54 11.51 4.33
C ALA A 291 -0.41 11.10 3.19
N LEU A 292 -0.05 11.41 1.93
CA LEU A 292 -0.83 10.99 0.75
C LEU A 292 -0.87 9.45 0.62
N ASN A 293 0.24 8.77 0.92
CA ASN A 293 0.30 7.30 0.89
C ASN A 293 -0.42 6.61 2.07
N LEU A 294 -0.86 7.35 3.08
CA LEU A 294 -1.73 6.84 4.16
C LEU A 294 -3.21 6.88 3.81
N LEU A 295 -3.60 7.62 2.77
CA LEU A 295 -4.99 7.64 2.32
C LEU A 295 -5.36 6.28 1.73
N PRO A 296 -6.48 5.69 2.14
CA PRO A 296 -6.96 4.45 1.52
C PRO A 296 -7.32 4.72 0.06
N ALA A 297 -6.71 3.96 -0.85
CA ALA A 297 -7.01 4.00 -2.28
C ALA A 297 -8.24 3.19 -2.60
#